data_beb7c607323499545be3cd295ab9035d
#
_entry.id   beb7c607323499545be3cd295ab9035d
#
_cell.length_a   1.000
_cell.length_b   1.000
_cell.length_c   1.000
_cell.angle_alpha   90.00
_cell.angle_beta   90.00
_cell.angle_gamma   90.00
#
_symmetry.space_group_name_H-M   'P 1'
#
loop_
_entity.id
_entity.type
_entity.pdbx_description
1 polymer ?
#
loop_
_entity_poly.entity_id
_entity_poly.type
_entity_poly.pdbx_seq_one_letter_code
_entity_poly.pdbx_strand_id
1 'polypeptide(L)'
;MHLPILQVPQLTTDRLLLRGFGPDDFERYAEMMADPDVSRHLMDGRPLTRVEAWRQLAMFAGHWVLRGYGLWAVEERVSGEFLGRIGCLNPEGFPAFEIAYTLAPWAWGKGYAREGAAAALQYARETLGRTEITSIIRQANAASIRVSLSLGAVASESVEFFGAPSVIYRYPRV
;
A
#
# COMPACT_ATOMS: atom_id res chain seq x y z
N MET A 1 -18.22 27.72 -3.41
CA MET A 1 -17.15 27.13 -4.23
C MET A 1 -17.12 25.62 -3.94
N HIS A 2 -17.65 24.79 -4.84
CA HIS A 2 -17.58 23.33 -4.68
C HIS A 2 -16.17 22.91 -5.08
N LEU A 3 -15.41 22.41 -4.11
CA LEU A 3 -14.19 21.69 -4.43
C LEU A 3 -14.62 20.43 -5.21
N PRO A 4 -13.99 20.13 -6.36
CA PRO A 4 -14.30 18.90 -7.07
C PRO A 4 -14.00 17.73 -6.12
N ILE A 5 -14.99 16.86 -5.91
CA ILE A 5 -14.78 15.61 -5.19
C ILE A 5 -13.79 14.81 -6.04
N LEU A 6 -12.60 14.57 -5.51
CA LEU A 6 -11.61 13.76 -6.19
C LEU A 6 -12.16 12.34 -6.34
N GLN A 7 -12.41 11.94 -7.56
CA GLN A 7 -12.84 10.58 -7.84
C GLN A 7 -11.61 9.69 -7.96
N VAL A 8 -11.28 8.95 -6.89
CA VAL A 8 -10.22 7.95 -6.92
C VAL A 8 -10.63 6.83 -7.88
N PRO A 9 -9.83 6.49 -8.91
CA PRO A 9 -10.17 5.40 -9.82
C PRO A 9 -10.26 4.08 -9.06
N GLN A 10 -11.17 3.20 -9.48
CA GLN A 10 -11.30 1.87 -8.92
C GLN A 10 -10.58 0.85 -9.78
N LEU A 11 -9.92 -0.12 -9.14
CA LEU A 11 -9.36 -1.29 -9.80
C LEU A 11 -10.11 -2.53 -9.31
N THR A 12 -10.49 -3.39 -10.24
CA THR A 12 -11.18 -4.64 -9.93
C THR A 12 -10.32 -5.81 -10.39
N THR A 13 -10.12 -6.77 -9.51
CA THR A 13 -9.47 -8.05 -9.81
C THR A 13 -10.47 -9.20 -9.67
N ASP A 14 -10.02 -10.43 -9.73
CA ASP A 14 -10.90 -11.59 -9.55
C ASP A 14 -11.61 -11.56 -8.19
N ARG A 15 -10.89 -11.22 -7.12
CA ARG A 15 -11.38 -11.27 -5.74
C ARG A 15 -11.43 -9.93 -5.02
N LEU A 16 -10.77 -8.88 -5.55
CA LEU A 16 -10.58 -7.62 -4.85
C LEU A 16 -11.23 -6.45 -5.60
N LEU A 17 -11.72 -5.49 -4.81
CA LEU A 17 -12.03 -4.15 -5.23
C LEU A 17 -11.05 -3.20 -4.52
N LEU A 18 -10.24 -2.48 -5.29
CA LEU A 18 -9.38 -1.40 -4.81
C LEU A 18 -10.11 -0.09 -5.09
N ARG A 19 -10.48 0.64 -4.05
CA ARG A 19 -11.29 1.87 -4.13
C ARG A 19 -10.74 2.98 -3.25
N GLY A 20 -11.21 4.20 -3.43
CA GLY A 20 -10.89 5.28 -2.50
C GLY A 20 -11.33 4.93 -1.06
N PHE A 21 -10.58 5.47 -0.08
CA PHE A 21 -11.00 5.38 1.32
C PHE A 21 -12.29 6.15 1.55
N GLY A 22 -13.20 5.55 2.31
CA GLY A 22 -14.41 6.17 2.80
C GLY A 22 -14.38 6.35 4.33
N PRO A 23 -15.32 7.12 4.89
CA PRO A 23 -15.40 7.32 6.34
C PRO A 23 -15.63 6.02 7.10
N ASP A 24 -16.31 5.05 6.52
CA ASP A 24 -16.64 3.76 7.13
C ASP A 24 -15.42 2.83 7.24
N ASP A 25 -14.34 3.10 6.51
CA ASP A 25 -13.10 2.31 6.58
C ASP A 25 -12.30 2.59 7.85
N PHE A 26 -12.54 3.71 8.51
CA PHE A 26 -11.66 4.16 9.60
C PHE A 26 -11.60 3.18 10.77
N GLU A 27 -12.72 2.61 11.18
CA GLU A 27 -12.75 1.68 12.33
C GLU A 27 -11.90 0.45 12.06
N ARG A 28 -12.08 -0.17 10.90
CA ARG A 28 -11.30 -1.35 10.49
C ARG A 28 -9.83 -1.01 10.23
N TYR A 29 -9.56 0.18 9.68
CA TYR A 29 -8.20 0.66 9.49
C TYR A 29 -7.48 0.88 10.81
N ALA A 30 -8.13 1.51 11.80
CA ALA A 30 -7.56 1.75 13.12
C ALA A 30 -7.31 0.43 13.87
N GLU A 31 -8.25 -0.53 13.79
CA GLU A 31 -8.08 -1.89 14.32
C GLU A 31 -6.84 -2.57 13.72
N MET A 32 -6.72 -2.57 12.39
CA MET A 32 -5.57 -3.14 11.68
C MET A 32 -4.26 -2.51 12.12
N MET A 33 -4.19 -1.19 12.24
CA MET A 33 -2.95 -0.47 12.57
C MET A 33 -2.59 -0.52 14.06
N ALA A 34 -3.52 -0.89 14.92
CA ALA A 34 -3.29 -1.17 16.34
C ALA A 34 -2.67 -2.56 16.58
N ASP A 35 -2.67 -3.43 15.57
CA ASP A 35 -2.08 -4.76 15.67
C ASP A 35 -0.54 -4.68 15.57
N PRO A 36 0.20 -5.21 16.58
CA PRO A 36 1.67 -5.18 16.58
C PRO A 36 2.27 -6.04 15.46
N ASP A 37 1.59 -7.08 15.01
CA ASP A 37 2.06 -7.93 13.93
C ASP A 37 1.97 -7.24 12.56
N VAL A 38 1.00 -6.35 12.38
CA VAL A 38 0.88 -5.50 11.20
C VAL A 38 1.95 -4.41 11.20
N SER A 39 2.11 -3.73 12.32
CA SER A 39 2.95 -2.54 12.41
C SER A 39 4.46 -2.82 12.53
N ARG A 40 4.85 -4.03 12.96
CA ARG A 40 6.28 -4.38 13.23
C ARG A 40 7.25 -4.06 12.09
N HIS A 41 6.79 -4.08 10.85
CA HIS A 41 7.59 -3.81 9.67
C HIS A 41 7.27 -2.48 8.99
N LEU A 42 6.43 -1.65 9.61
CA LEU A 42 6.03 -0.34 9.09
C LEU A 42 6.69 0.78 9.92
N MET A 43 7.00 1.89 9.28
CA MET A 43 7.53 3.11 9.90
C MET A 43 8.53 2.85 11.06
N ASP A 44 8.16 3.17 12.30
CA ASP A 44 8.97 2.95 13.52
C ASP A 44 8.71 1.58 14.18
N GLY A 45 7.88 0.73 13.61
CA GLY A 45 7.66 -0.66 14.02
C GLY A 45 6.72 -0.83 15.22
N ARG A 46 5.96 0.20 15.58
CA ARG A 46 4.98 0.14 16.68
C ARG A 46 3.54 0.27 16.20
N PRO A 47 2.57 -0.24 16.95
CA PRO A 47 1.16 0.01 16.72
C PRO A 47 0.83 1.51 16.72
N LEU A 48 -0.13 1.89 15.89
CA LEU A 48 -0.63 3.26 15.87
C LEU A 48 -1.78 3.43 16.87
N THR A 49 -1.79 4.59 17.51
CA THR A 49 -3.00 5.06 18.20
C THR A 49 -4.10 5.40 17.18
N ARG A 50 -5.36 5.47 17.62
CA ARG A 50 -6.47 5.89 16.75
C ARG A 50 -6.21 7.25 16.09
N VAL A 51 -5.63 8.19 16.82
CA VAL A 51 -5.32 9.53 16.31
C VAL A 51 -4.26 9.45 15.20
N GLU A 52 -3.23 8.64 15.39
CA GLU A 52 -2.19 8.43 14.36
C GLU A 52 -2.75 7.68 13.14
N ALA A 53 -3.58 6.67 13.35
CA ALA A 53 -4.25 5.95 12.26
C ALA A 53 -5.14 6.90 11.44
N TRP A 54 -5.89 7.80 12.08
CA TRP A 54 -6.70 8.80 11.39
C TRP A 54 -5.83 9.76 10.58
N ARG A 55 -4.74 10.27 11.17
CA ARG A 55 -3.79 11.16 10.47
C ARG A 55 -3.16 10.48 9.26
N GLN A 56 -2.83 9.20 9.39
CA GLN A 56 -2.26 8.43 8.30
C GLN A 56 -3.29 8.20 7.18
N LEU A 57 -4.54 7.89 7.51
CA LEU A 57 -5.62 7.75 6.54
C LEU A 57 -5.87 9.07 5.78
N ALA A 58 -5.90 10.20 6.52
CA ALA A 58 -6.06 11.53 5.93
C ALA A 58 -4.88 11.88 5.00
N MET A 59 -3.65 11.47 5.35
CA MET A 59 -2.47 11.62 4.49
C MET A 59 -2.63 10.83 3.19
N PHE A 60 -3.15 9.59 3.23
CA PHE A 60 -3.37 8.81 2.01
C PHE A 60 -4.45 9.42 1.12
N ALA A 61 -5.53 9.94 1.70
CA ALA A 61 -6.54 10.69 0.94
C ALA A 61 -5.92 11.96 0.32
N GLY A 62 -5.14 12.70 1.09
CA GLY A 62 -4.41 13.89 0.61
C GLY A 62 -3.38 13.57 -0.48
N HIS A 63 -2.75 12.41 -0.42
CA HIS A 63 -1.77 11.98 -1.43
C HIS A 63 -2.41 11.86 -2.83
N TRP A 64 -3.64 11.34 -2.91
CA TRP A 64 -4.40 11.32 -4.15
C TRP A 64 -4.65 12.72 -4.71
N VAL A 65 -5.00 13.67 -3.84
CA VAL A 65 -5.23 15.07 -4.24
C VAL A 65 -3.95 15.75 -4.74
N LEU A 66 -2.83 15.54 -4.03
CA LEU A 66 -1.58 16.24 -4.29
C LEU A 66 -0.74 15.61 -5.41
N ARG A 67 -0.83 14.28 -5.60
CA ARG A 67 0.02 13.53 -6.53
C ARG A 67 -0.76 12.92 -7.71
N GLY A 68 -2.09 12.83 -7.64
CA GLY A 68 -2.91 12.18 -8.66
C GLY A 68 -2.87 10.65 -8.63
N TYR A 69 -2.23 10.05 -7.62
CA TYR A 69 -2.18 8.62 -7.34
C TYR A 69 -2.03 8.40 -5.84
N GLY A 70 -2.26 7.17 -5.37
CA GLY A 70 -2.15 6.88 -3.95
C GLY A 70 -2.43 5.42 -3.60
N LEU A 71 -2.68 5.20 -2.31
CA LEU A 71 -3.14 3.91 -1.81
C LEU A 71 -4.66 3.83 -1.90
N TRP A 72 -5.14 2.66 -2.27
CA TRP A 72 -6.55 2.28 -2.21
C TRP A 72 -6.85 1.55 -0.92
N ALA A 73 -8.07 1.68 -0.43
CA ALA A 73 -8.70 0.69 0.43
C ALA A 73 -8.93 -0.58 -0.39
N VAL A 74 -8.62 -1.72 0.20
CA VAL A 74 -8.81 -3.03 -0.42
C VAL A 74 -9.98 -3.72 0.24
N GLU A 75 -10.93 -4.16 -0.57
CA GLU A 75 -12.15 -4.84 -0.15
C GLU A 75 -12.26 -6.19 -0.85
N GLU A 76 -12.68 -7.22 -0.14
CA GLU A 76 -13.04 -8.49 -0.76
C GLU A 76 -14.39 -8.36 -1.46
N ARG A 77 -14.45 -8.67 -2.75
CA ARG A 77 -15.63 -8.42 -3.59
C ARG A 77 -16.88 -9.19 -3.18
N VAL A 78 -16.72 -10.38 -2.60
CA VAL A 78 -17.84 -11.22 -2.24
C VAL A 78 -18.46 -10.81 -0.92
N SER A 79 -17.64 -10.54 0.09
CA SER A 79 -18.09 -10.22 1.45
C SER A 79 -18.25 -8.72 1.69
N GLY A 80 -17.57 -7.87 0.92
CA GLY A 80 -17.43 -6.45 1.20
C GLY A 80 -16.48 -6.16 2.39
N GLU A 81 -15.72 -7.15 2.84
CA GLU A 81 -14.83 -7.00 3.98
C GLU A 81 -13.61 -6.14 3.64
N PHE A 82 -13.32 -5.14 4.49
CA PHE A 82 -12.09 -4.37 4.41
C PHE A 82 -10.88 -5.25 4.75
N LEU A 83 -9.92 -5.32 3.83
CA LEU A 83 -8.73 -6.17 3.95
C LEU A 83 -7.45 -5.40 4.25
N GLY A 84 -7.43 -4.08 4.02
CA GLY A 84 -6.23 -3.27 4.19
C GLY A 84 -6.05 -2.22 3.11
N ARG A 85 -4.81 -1.96 2.75
CA ARG A 85 -4.43 -0.95 1.74
C ARG A 85 -3.37 -1.45 0.79
N ILE A 86 -3.50 -1.09 -0.48
CA ILE A 86 -2.51 -1.38 -1.55
C ILE A 86 -2.48 -0.20 -2.51
N GLY A 87 -1.34 0.11 -3.09
CA GLY A 87 -1.27 1.09 -4.17
C GLY A 87 0.10 1.70 -4.40
N CYS A 88 0.07 2.87 -4.99
CA CYS A 88 1.25 3.64 -5.37
C CYS A 88 1.54 4.70 -4.31
N LEU A 89 2.78 4.80 -3.84
CA LEU A 89 3.14 5.73 -2.78
C LEU A 89 4.48 6.41 -3.09
N ASN A 90 4.51 7.73 -2.92
CA ASN A 90 5.75 8.52 -2.94
C ASN A 90 5.49 9.88 -2.28
N PRO A 91 5.25 9.92 -0.98
CA PRO A 91 5.15 11.20 -0.25
C PRO A 91 6.53 11.84 -0.14
N GLU A 92 6.56 13.08 0.34
CA GLU A 92 7.81 13.78 0.62
C GLU A 92 8.69 12.99 1.58
N GLY A 93 9.98 12.90 1.28
CA GLY A 93 10.97 12.15 2.05
C GLY A 93 11.11 10.67 1.69
N PHE A 94 10.30 10.15 0.76
CA PHE A 94 10.49 8.77 0.26
C PHE A 94 11.57 8.76 -0.82
N PRO A 95 12.46 7.74 -0.83
CA PRO A 95 13.57 7.67 -1.77
C PRO A 95 13.13 7.37 -3.21
N ALA A 96 11.96 6.74 -3.40
CA ALA A 96 11.47 6.34 -4.72
C ALA A 96 9.95 6.16 -4.76
N PHE A 97 9.38 6.13 -5.97
CA PHE A 97 8.00 5.70 -6.21
C PHE A 97 7.87 4.20 -5.94
N GLU A 98 6.95 3.83 -5.08
CA GLU A 98 6.79 2.44 -4.67
C GLU A 98 5.37 1.89 -4.84
N ILE A 99 5.29 0.58 -5.07
CA ILE A 99 4.10 -0.22 -4.78
C ILE A 99 4.16 -0.63 -3.33
N ALA A 100 3.22 -0.13 -2.54
CA ALA A 100 3.11 -0.39 -1.11
C ALA A 100 1.84 -1.17 -0.80
N TYR A 101 1.93 -2.11 0.13
CA TYR A 101 0.80 -2.92 0.57
C TYR A 101 0.91 -3.25 2.05
N THR A 102 -0.22 -3.18 2.73
CA THR A 102 -0.40 -3.60 4.13
C THR A 102 -1.79 -4.18 4.26
N LEU A 103 -1.88 -5.44 4.64
CA LEU A 103 -3.14 -6.13 4.86
C LEU A 103 -3.33 -6.48 6.33
N ALA A 104 -4.58 -6.56 6.73
CA ALA A 104 -4.98 -6.99 8.06
C ALA A 104 -4.70 -8.49 8.27
N PRO A 105 -4.50 -8.94 9.52
CA PRO A 105 -4.19 -10.34 9.81
C PRO A 105 -5.20 -11.34 9.24
N TRP A 106 -6.49 -10.99 9.24
CA TRP A 106 -7.56 -11.83 8.70
C TRP A 106 -7.50 -12.00 7.17
N ALA A 107 -6.70 -11.20 6.47
CA ALA A 107 -6.48 -11.27 5.03
C ALA A 107 -5.18 -12.00 4.64
N TRP A 108 -4.34 -12.38 5.61
CA TRP A 108 -3.04 -13.00 5.32
C TRP A 108 -3.17 -14.44 4.82
N GLY A 109 -2.14 -14.90 4.10
CA GLY A 109 -2.06 -16.28 3.61
C GLY A 109 -2.97 -16.61 2.43
N LYS A 110 -3.83 -15.68 2.00
CA LYS A 110 -4.84 -15.89 0.94
C LYS A 110 -4.40 -15.41 -0.46
N GLY A 111 -3.20 -14.84 -0.58
CA GLY A 111 -2.66 -14.32 -1.85
C GLY A 111 -3.16 -12.93 -2.25
N TYR A 112 -3.95 -12.27 -1.43
CA TYR A 112 -4.52 -10.95 -1.72
C TYR A 112 -3.46 -9.85 -1.92
N ALA A 113 -2.37 -9.87 -1.15
CA ALA A 113 -1.29 -8.90 -1.32
C ALA A 113 -0.68 -8.99 -2.72
N ARG A 114 -0.41 -10.20 -3.23
CA ARG A 114 0.13 -10.41 -4.58
C ARG A 114 -0.87 -9.96 -5.66
N GLU A 115 -2.14 -10.32 -5.51
CA GLU A 115 -3.19 -9.98 -6.46
C GLU A 115 -3.39 -8.46 -6.57
N GLY A 116 -3.57 -7.78 -5.45
CA GLY A 116 -3.76 -6.33 -5.43
C GLY A 116 -2.52 -5.56 -5.83
N ALA A 117 -1.32 -6.00 -5.43
CA ALA A 117 -0.08 -5.36 -5.83
C ALA A 117 0.19 -5.54 -7.35
N ALA A 118 -0.20 -6.66 -7.95
CA ALA A 118 -0.14 -6.85 -9.41
C ALA A 118 -1.02 -5.82 -10.14
N ALA A 119 -2.25 -5.61 -9.68
CA ALA A 119 -3.15 -4.61 -10.24
C ALA A 119 -2.62 -3.18 -10.07
N ALA A 120 -2.06 -2.85 -8.91
CA ALA A 120 -1.43 -1.55 -8.67
C ALA A 120 -0.19 -1.33 -9.55
N LEU A 121 0.63 -2.36 -9.76
CA LEU A 121 1.80 -2.34 -10.64
C LEU A 121 1.40 -2.12 -12.10
N GLN A 122 0.35 -2.79 -12.56
CA GLN A 122 -0.21 -2.59 -13.90
C GLN A 122 -0.71 -1.15 -14.06
N TYR A 123 -1.49 -0.64 -13.11
CA TYR A 123 -1.96 0.75 -13.12
C TYR A 123 -0.80 1.75 -13.15
N ALA A 124 0.26 1.53 -12.36
CA ALA A 124 1.43 2.38 -12.35
C ALA A 124 2.12 2.45 -13.73
N ARG A 125 2.18 1.34 -14.46
CA ARG A 125 2.77 1.24 -15.79
C ARG A 125 1.87 1.84 -16.87
N GLU A 126 0.64 1.37 -16.97
CA GLU A 126 -0.25 1.65 -18.08
C GLU A 126 -0.96 3.01 -17.95
N THR A 127 -1.32 3.40 -16.73
CA THR A 127 -2.08 4.64 -16.50
C THR A 127 -1.16 5.80 -16.11
N LEU A 128 -0.19 5.54 -15.20
CA LEU A 128 0.71 6.59 -14.74
C LEU A 128 2.01 6.70 -15.56
N GLY A 129 2.26 5.79 -16.52
CA GLY A 129 3.46 5.78 -17.36
C GLY A 129 4.76 5.60 -16.58
N ARG A 130 4.73 4.94 -15.41
CA ARG A 130 5.92 4.78 -14.57
C ARG A 130 6.82 3.67 -15.08
N THR A 131 8.09 4.01 -15.32
CA THR A 131 9.14 3.07 -15.74
C THR A 131 10.05 2.64 -14.59
N GLU A 132 10.19 3.49 -13.57
CA GLU A 132 10.94 3.21 -12.35
C GLU A 132 9.96 2.95 -11.21
N ILE A 133 9.77 1.68 -10.87
CA ILE A 133 8.81 1.25 -9.84
C ILE A 133 9.54 0.36 -8.86
N THR A 134 9.35 0.62 -7.57
CA THR A 134 10.05 -0.10 -6.50
C THR A 134 9.07 -0.61 -5.44
N SER A 135 9.57 -1.38 -4.51
CA SER A 135 9.04 -1.57 -3.16
C SER A 135 10.19 -1.49 -2.17
N ILE A 136 10.03 -0.74 -1.10
CA ILE A 136 11.03 -0.58 -0.05
C ILE A 136 10.62 -1.48 1.10
N ILE A 137 11.42 -2.51 1.37
CA ILE A 137 11.01 -3.59 2.27
C ILE A 137 12.09 -3.79 3.34
N ARG A 138 11.69 -3.81 4.61
CA ARG A 138 12.58 -4.17 5.71
C ARG A 138 13.16 -5.56 5.50
N GLN A 139 14.44 -5.75 5.75
CA GLN A 139 15.14 -7.03 5.56
C GLN A 139 14.48 -8.19 6.34
N ALA A 140 13.90 -7.90 7.49
CA ALA A 140 13.20 -8.89 8.32
C ALA A 140 11.79 -9.25 7.81
N ASN A 141 11.23 -8.53 6.82
CA ASN A 141 9.87 -8.75 6.33
C ASN A 141 9.83 -9.80 5.20
N ALA A 142 10.06 -11.05 5.57
CA ALA A 142 10.06 -12.15 4.61
C ALA A 142 8.75 -12.29 3.81
N ALA A 143 7.61 -11.92 4.38
CA ALA A 143 6.32 -11.98 3.70
C ALA A 143 6.25 -10.99 2.53
N SER A 144 6.58 -9.72 2.77
CA SER A 144 6.62 -8.71 1.71
C SER A 144 7.69 -9.00 0.66
N ILE A 145 8.85 -9.53 1.05
CA ILE A 145 9.90 -9.94 0.13
C ILE A 145 9.36 -11.01 -0.85
N ARG A 146 8.68 -12.04 -0.34
CA ARG A 146 8.08 -13.07 -1.21
C ARG A 146 7.05 -12.49 -2.19
N VAL A 147 6.24 -11.54 -1.75
CA VAL A 147 5.25 -10.89 -2.65
C VAL A 147 5.98 -10.14 -3.76
N SER A 148 6.93 -9.27 -3.46
CA SER A 148 7.65 -8.48 -4.47
C SER A 148 8.42 -9.36 -5.46
N LEU A 149 9.13 -10.41 -4.98
CA LEU A 149 9.81 -11.37 -5.84
C LEU A 149 8.84 -12.12 -6.75
N SER A 150 7.67 -12.52 -6.25
CA SER A 150 6.63 -13.21 -7.06
C SER A 150 6.03 -12.34 -8.16
N LEU A 151 6.22 -11.02 -8.09
CA LEU A 151 5.84 -10.04 -9.11
C LEU A 151 7.02 -9.66 -10.03
N GLY A 152 8.13 -10.37 -9.91
CA GLY A 152 9.32 -10.18 -10.74
C GLY A 152 10.29 -9.09 -10.28
N ALA A 153 10.08 -8.52 -9.10
CA ALA A 153 11.03 -7.53 -8.58
C ALA A 153 12.37 -8.18 -8.24
N VAL A 154 13.44 -7.41 -8.36
CA VAL A 154 14.82 -7.83 -8.05
C VAL A 154 15.37 -6.92 -6.97
N ALA A 155 16.06 -7.50 -5.98
CA ALA A 155 16.77 -6.75 -4.96
C ALA A 155 17.85 -5.87 -5.61
N SER A 156 17.91 -4.60 -5.22
CA SER A 156 18.82 -3.62 -5.78
C SER A 156 19.80 -3.13 -4.71
N GLU A 157 19.41 -2.17 -3.92
CA GLU A 157 20.30 -1.50 -2.96
C GLU A 157 19.75 -1.56 -1.54
N SER A 158 20.67 -1.60 -0.57
CA SER A 158 20.31 -1.50 0.84
C SER A 158 20.24 -0.03 1.24
N VAL A 159 19.20 0.29 2.01
CA VAL A 159 18.96 1.65 2.53
C VAL A 159 18.55 1.56 4.00
N GLU A 160 18.76 2.63 4.73
CA GLU A 160 18.09 2.83 6.00
C GLU A 160 16.78 3.59 5.75
N PHE A 161 15.66 3.02 6.18
CA PHE A 161 14.35 3.62 5.96
C PHE A 161 13.54 3.54 7.26
N PHE A 162 13.09 4.68 7.76
CA PHE A 162 12.46 4.82 9.08
C PHE A 162 13.28 4.14 10.20
N GLY A 163 14.61 4.38 10.20
CA GLY A 163 15.51 3.86 11.22
C GLY A 163 15.71 2.35 11.18
N ALA A 164 15.36 1.67 10.10
CA ALA A 164 15.52 0.23 9.97
C ALA A 164 16.21 -0.18 8.66
N PRO A 165 17.07 -1.23 8.70
CA PRO A 165 17.68 -1.80 7.51
C PRO A 165 16.61 -2.30 6.54
N SER A 166 16.64 -1.77 5.33
CA SER A 166 15.68 -2.06 4.27
C SER A 166 16.39 -2.32 2.94
N VAL A 167 15.69 -2.92 2.00
CA VAL A 167 16.17 -3.15 0.63
C VAL A 167 15.15 -2.59 -0.33
N ILE A 168 15.65 -1.91 -1.36
CA ILE A 168 14.85 -1.49 -2.50
C ILE A 168 14.75 -2.66 -3.49
N TYR A 169 13.54 -3.09 -3.76
CA TYR A 169 13.21 -4.08 -4.79
C TYR A 169 12.69 -3.34 -6.01
N ARG A 170 13.36 -3.52 -7.18
CA ARG A 170 12.98 -2.86 -8.44
C ARG A 170 12.19 -3.82 -9.31
N TYR A 171 11.05 -3.35 -9.78
CA TYR A 171 10.26 -4.11 -10.76
C TYR A 171 10.86 -3.92 -12.16
N PRO A 172 10.87 -4.98 -13.01
CA PRO A 172 11.41 -4.88 -14.35
C PRO A 172 10.64 -3.84 -15.17
N ARG A 173 11.37 -3.14 -16.03
CA ARG A 173 10.76 -2.29 -17.07
C ARG A 173 10.06 -3.20 -18.09
N VAL A 174 8.87 -2.83 -18.51
CA VAL A 174 8.13 -3.52 -19.58
C VAL A 174 8.17 -2.66 -20.81
#